data_24008494cdeb1acc39115232928dd203
#
_entry.id   24008494cdeb1acc39115232928dd203
#
_cell.length_a   1.000
_cell.length_b   1.000
_cell.length_c   1.000
_cell.angle_alpha   90.00
_cell.angle_beta   90.00
_cell.angle_gamma   90.00
#
_symmetry.space_group_name_H-M   'P 1'
#
loop_
_entity.id
_entity.type
_entity.pdbx_description
1 polymer ?
#
loop_
_entity_poly.entity_id
_entity_poly.type
_entity_poly.pdbx_seq_one_letter_code
_entity_poly.pdbx_strand_id
1 'polypeptide(L)'
;MFNKILIANRGEIAMRVIRTCKEMGVKTVAVYSKADADSLHVRFADEAVCIGPAASSESYLKIPNIIAAAEITNADAIHPGYGFLSENAKFSKICEEHKIKFIGASCSMINQMGDKASAKATMKAAGVPTIPGSEGLLDSLKEAASIAKEFGYPVMLKATAGGGGKGMRAVWKADELEKAWESARQEAKAAFGNDAMYMEKLIEEPRHIEIQIVGDSTGKACHLSERDCSIQRRHQKLTEETPSPFMTNTLRKKMGDAAVKAAEHIKYEGAGTIEFLVDKHRNFYFMEMNTRIQVEHPITEQVIEFDLIREQIKVAAGQKITGKHYLPRLHSIECRINAEDPLNDFRPSPGVITNLHLPGGHGIRIDTHVSVSYTHLRAHETDS
;
A
#
# COMPACT_ATOMS: atom_id res chain seq x y z
N MET A 1 3.76 -18.27 -19.29
CA MET A 1 3.41 -18.48 -17.87
C MET A 1 4.66 -18.94 -17.15
N PHE A 2 4.86 -18.53 -15.90
CA PHE A 2 6.02 -18.96 -15.10
C PHE A 2 5.93 -20.43 -14.70
N ASN A 3 7.06 -21.10 -14.58
CA ASN A 3 7.14 -22.45 -14.04
C ASN A 3 7.31 -22.44 -12.51
N LYS A 4 8.05 -21.44 -12.00
CA LYS A 4 8.36 -21.33 -10.57
C LYS A 4 8.46 -19.87 -10.13
N ILE A 5 7.79 -19.55 -9.02
CA ILE A 5 7.78 -18.20 -8.42
C ILE A 5 8.37 -18.28 -7.02
N LEU A 6 9.37 -17.42 -6.74
CA LEU A 6 9.84 -17.18 -5.39
C LEU A 6 8.96 -16.11 -4.74
N ILE A 7 8.52 -16.35 -3.50
CA ILE A 7 7.72 -15.40 -2.72
C ILE A 7 8.66 -14.70 -1.74
N ALA A 8 9.00 -13.44 -2.06
CA ALA A 8 9.91 -12.61 -1.25
C ALA A 8 9.16 -11.93 -0.10
N ASN A 9 8.44 -12.72 0.67
CA ASN A 9 7.65 -12.25 1.81
C ASN A 9 7.40 -13.40 2.80
N ARG A 10 6.67 -13.12 3.87
CA ARG A 10 6.28 -14.05 4.94
C ARG A 10 4.80 -13.87 5.28
N GLY A 11 4.33 -14.62 6.25
CA GLY A 11 3.00 -14.41 6.84
C GLY A 11 1.85 -14.79 5.92
N GLU A 12 0.71 -14.13 6.11
CA GLU A 12 -0.52 -14.43 5.39
C GLU A 12 -0.43 -14.10 3.90
N ILE A 13 0.32 -13.06 3.50
CA ILE A 13 0.46 -12.72 2.08
C ILE A 13 1.30 -13.77 1.34
N ALA A 14 2.34 -14.33 1.97
CA ALA A 14 3.07 -15.43 1.37
C ALA A 14 2.17 -16.66 1.17
N MET A 15 1.35 -17.00 2.17
CA MET A 15 0.33 -18.06 2.06
C MET A 15 -0.67 -17.78 0.95
N ARG A 16 -1.14 -16.52 0.83
CA ARG A 16 -2.10 -16.10 -0.20
C ARG A 16 -1.53 -16.30 -1.61
N VAL A 17 -0.28 -15.89 -1.83
CA VAL A 17 0.41 -16.09 -3.12
C VAL A 17 0.64 -17.57 -3.41
N ILE A 18 1.09 -18.35 -2.43
CA ILE A 18 1.30 -19.82 -2.58
C ILE A 18 0.01 -20.50 -3.01
N ARG A 19 -1.13 -20.17 -2.40
CA ARG A 19 -2.43 -20.76 -2.78
C ARG A 19 -2.75 -20.50 -4.25
N THR A 20 -2.66 -19.27 -4.69
CA THR A 20 -2.90 -18.94 -6.10
C THR A 20 -1.93 -19.62 -7.05
N CYS A 21 -0.64 -19.67 -6.73
CA CYS A 21 0.35 -20.38 -7.54
C CYS A 21 -0.01 -21.87 -7.68
N LYS A 22 -0.38 -22.53 -6.59
CA LYS A 22 -0.81 -23.94 -6.61
C LYS A 22 -2.05 -24.17 -7.48
N GLU A 23 -3.06 -23.31 -7.37
CA GLU A 23 -4.25 -23.36 -8.24
C GLU A 23 -3.93 -23.12 -9.71
N MET A 24 -2.86 -22.38 -10.00
CA MET A 24 -2.38 -22.13 -11.36
C MET A 24 -1.41 -23.21 -11.87
N GLY A 25 -1.04 -24.19 -11.05
CA GLY A 25 -0.04 -25.22 -11.38
C GLY A 25 1.39 -24.68 -11.44
N VAL A 26 1.67 -23.55 -10.78
CA VAL A 26 2.99 -22.91 -10.72
C VAL A 26 3.68 -23.32 -9.43
N LYS A 27 4.93 -23.80 -9.52
CA LYS A 27 5.74 -24.16 -8.34
C LYS A 27 6.13 -22.94 -7.53
N THR A 28 6.34 -23.13 -6.24
CA THR A 28 6.58 -22.07 -5.28
C THR A 28 7.86 -22.26 -4.49
N VAL A 29 8.60 -21.19 -4.28
CA VAL A 29 9.74 -21.13 -3.35
C VAL A 29 9.41 -20.15 -2.24
N ALA A 30 9.32 -20.59 -1.00
CA ALA A 30 9.25 -19.71 0.14
C ALA A 30 10.65 -19.30 0.59
N VAL A 31 10.83 -18.02 0.94
CA VAL A 31 11.99 -17.59 1.71
C VAL A 31 11.62 -17.43 3.16
N TYR A 32 12.54 -17.67 4.08
CA TYR A 32 12.28 -17.54 5.50
C TYR A 32 13.51 -17.14 6.30
N SER A 33 13.30 -16.35 7.36
CA SER A 33 14.32 -16.13 8.39
C SER A 33 14.40 -17.36 9.33
N LYS A 34 15.50 -17.53 10.04
CA LYS A 34 15.62 -18.62 11.03
C LYS A 34 14.45 -18.67 12.03
N ALA A 35 13.85 -17.51 12.34
CA ALA A 35 12.72 -17.41 13.24
C ALA A 35 11.41 -17.94 12.64
N ASP A 36 11.30 -17.99 11.32
CA ASP A 36 10.10 -18.40 10.60
C ASP A 36 10.18 -19.84 10.06
N ALA A 37 11.19 -20.62 10.46
CA ALA A 37 11.43 -21.97 9.91
C ALA A 37 10.19 -22.90 10.00
N ASP A 38 9.39 -22.77 11.04
CA ASP A 38 8.19 -23.58 11.28
C ASP A 38 6.90 -22.93 10.77
N SER A 39 7.00 -21.78 10.09
CA SER A 39 5.83 -21.03 9.60
C SER A 39 5.08 -21.77 8.50
N LEU A 40 3.77 -21.52 8.41
CA LEU A 40 2.90 -22.20 7.44
C LEU A 40 3.36 -22.00 6.00
N HIS A 41 3.81 -20.78 5.62
CA HIS A 41 4.25 -20.52 4.25
C HIS A 41 5.46 -21.38 3.84
N VAL A 42 6.36 -21.70 4.79
CA VAL A 42 7.50 -22.60 4.58
C VAL A 42 7.02 -24.02 4.34
N ARG A 43 6.03 -24.47 5.12
CA ARG A 43 5.47 -25.84 5.04
C ARG A 43 4.61 -26.06 3.79
N PHE A 44 3.98 -25.03 3.26
CA PHE A 44 3.06 -25.13 2.13
C PHE A 44 3.71 -24.85 0.76
N ALA A 45 4.87 -24.23 0.72
CA ALA A 45 5.62 -24.07 -0.52
C ALA A 45 6.21 -25.42 -1.01
N ASP A 46 6.53 -25.48 -2.30
CA ASP A 46 7.17 -26.67 -2.89
C ASP A 46 8.65 -26.76 -2.49
N GLU A 47 9.31 -25.60 -2.38
CA GLU A 47 10.69 -25.45 -1.92
C GLU A 47 10.77 -24.31 -0.90
N ALA A 48 11.77 -24.35 -0.03
CA ALA A 48 11.99 -23.29 0.95
C ALA A 48 13.48 -23.03 1.18
N VAL A 49 13.86 -21.76 1.29
CA VAL A 49 15.25 -21.33 1.46
C VAL A 49 15.37 -20.38 2.65
N CYS A 50 16.25 -20.71 3.60
CA CYS A 50 16.59 -19.82 4.70
C CYS A 50 17.47 -18.67 4.19
N ILE A 51 17.00 -17.43 4.35
CA ILE A 51 17.67 -16.23 3.85
C ILE A 51 18.42 -15.44 4.92
N GLY A 52 18.45 -15.89 6.17
CA GLY A 52 19.20 -15.23 7.21
C GLY A 52 18.62 -15.37 8.62
N PRO A 53 19.17 -14.62 9.59
CA PRO A 53 18.69 -14.60 10.97
C PRO A 53 17.31 -13.93 11.10
N ALA A 54 16.81 -13.82 12.34
CA ALA A 54 15.47 -13.31 12.63
C ALA A 54 15.25 -11.83 12.24
N ALA A 55 16.31 -11.00 12.28
CA ALA A 55 16.21 -9.58 11.93
C ALA A 55 15.89 -9.41 10.44
N SER A 56 14.86 -8.62 10.11
CA SER A 56 14.45 -8.38 8.72
C SER A 56 15.54 -7.71 7.88
N SER A 57 16.32 -6.81 8.47
CA SER A 57 17.48 -6.17 7.82
C SER A 57 18.56 -7.16 7.37
N GLU A 58 18.63 -8.33 7.99
CA GLU A 58 19.60 -9.38 7.68
C GLU A 58 18.99 -10.55 6.91
N SER A 59 17.69 -10.52 6.64
CA SER A 59 16.91 -11.55 5.94
C SER A 59 16.03 -10.96 4.83
N TYR A 60 14.78 -10.61 5.13
CA TYR A 60 13.77 -10.18 4.14
C TYR A 60 14.09 -8.87 3.41
N LEU A 61 14.89 -7.98 4.00
CA LEU A 61 15.36 -6.74 3.39
C LEU A 61 16.74 -6.87 2.72
N LYS A 62 17.36 -8.05 2.83
CA LYS A 62 18.71 -8.28 2.27
C LYS A 62 18.63 -8.80 0.83
N ILE A 63 18.59 -7.88 -0.12
CA ILE A 63 18.44 -8.16 -1.56
C ILE A 63 19.35 -9.30 -2.05
N PRO A 64 20.68 -9.32 -1.75
CA PRO A 64 21.54 -10.39 -2.25
C PRO A 64 21.10 -11.79 -1.85
N ASN A 65 20.57 -11.97 -0.63
CA ASN A 65 20.12 -13.27 -0.15
C ASN A 65 18.86 -13.75 -0.88
N ILE A 66 17.96 -12.82 -1.22
CA ILE A 66 16.73 -13.14 -1.97
C ILE A 66 17.07 -13.49 -3.42
N ILE A 67 17.95 -12.73 -4.05
CA ILE A 67 18.40 -13.02 -5.43
C ILE A 67 19.12 -14.37 -5.48
N ALA A 68 20.05 -14.64 -4.53
CA ALA A 68 20.71 -15.93 -4.45
C ALA A 68 19.72 -17.09 -4.27
N ALA A 69 18.69 -16.91 -3.43
CA ALA A 69 17.62 -17.90 -3.26
C ALA A 69 16.85 -18.16 -4.57
N ALA A 70 16.58 -17.09 -5.35
CA ALA A 70 15.92 -17.24 -6.64
C ALA A 70 16.78 -17.96 -7.68
N GLU A 71 18.09 -17.67 -7.73
CA GLU A 71 19.04 -18.29 -8.65
C GLU A 71 19.24 -19.77 -8.34
N ILE A 72 19.50 -20.14 -7.08
CA ILE A 72 19.76 -21.55 -6.72
C ILE A 72 18.53 -22.44 -6.89
N THR A 73 17.33 -21.85 -6.83
CA THR A 73 16.08 -22.57 -7.05
C THR A 73 15.56 -22.49 -8.48
N ASN A 74 16.24 -21.75 -9.36
CA ASN A 74 15.83 -21.46 -10.73
C ASN A 74 14.40 -20.89 -10.79
N ALA A 75 14.09 -19.89 -9.96
CA ALA A 75 12.82 -19.20 -10.02
C ALA A 75 12.75 -18.26 -11.21
N ASP A 76 11.67 -18.31 -12.00
CA ASP A 76 11.45 -17.46 -13.17
C ASP A 76 11.05 -16.03 -12.77
N ALA A 77 10.40 -15.91 -11.61
CA ALA A 77 9.86 -14.64 -11.13
C ALA A 77 9.90 -14.56 -9.60
N ILE A 78 9.81 -13.32 -9.10
CA ILE A 78 9.71 -13.01 -7.68
C ILE A 78 8.42 -12.25 -7.44
N HIS A 79 7.58 -12.75 -6.50
CA HIS A 79 6.41 -12.04 -6.00
C HIS A 79 6.76 -11.39 -4.65
N PRO A 80 6.79 -10.06 -4.54
CA PRO A 80 7.22 -9.38 -3.32
C PRO A 80 6.12 -9.27 -2.24
N GLY A 81 4.86 -9.55 -2.58
CA GLY A 81 3.72 -9.28 -1.70
C GLY A 81 3.53 -7.79 -1.43
N TYR A 82 3.40 -7.42 -0.16
CA TYR A 82 3.39 -6.03 0.32
C TYR A 82 4.40 -5.85 1.48
N GLY A 83 4.77 -4.61 1.80
CA GLY A 83 5.85 -4.32 2.75
C GLY A 83 7.22 -4.77 2.24
N PHE A 84 8.22 -4.85 3.11
CA PHE A 84 9.61 -5.22 2.79
C PHE A 84 10.13 -4.57 1.50
N LEU A 85 10.34 -5.37 0.44
CA LEU A 85 10.93 -4.93 -0.82
C LEU A 85 9.90 -4.69 -1.94
N SER A 86 8.60 -4.73 -1.64
CA SER A 86 7.55 -4.63 -2.66
C SER A 86 7.52 -3.29 -3.41
N GLU A 87 7.95 -2.20 -2.76
CA GLU A 87 8.07 -0.86 -3.34
C GLU A 87 9.53 -0.38 -3.39
N ASN A 88 10.47 -1.33 -3.47
CA ASN A 88 11.89 -1.02 -3.57
C ASN A 88 12.35 -0.99 -5.03
N ALA A 89 12.54 0.21 -5.57
CA ALA A 89 12.96 0.42 -6.96
C ALA A 89 14.28 -0.27 -7.29
N LYS A 90 15.26 -0.26 -6.35
CA LYS A 90 16.55 -0.94 -6.52
C LYS A 90 16.37 -2.45 -6.64
N PHE A 91 15.48 -3.05 -5.85
CA PHE A 91 15.20 -4.48 -5.92
C PHE A 91 14.54 -4.86 -7.23
N SER A 92 13.53 -4.11 -7.68
CA SER A 92 12.90 -4.31 -8.99
C SER A 92 13.94 -4.28 -10.13
N LYS A 93 14.87 -3.31 -10.10
CA LYS A 93 15.94 -3.19 -11.09
C LYS A 93 16.91 -4.37 -11.04
N ILE A 94 17.34 -4.80 -9.86
CA ILE A 94 18.24 -5.94 -9.69
C ILE A 94 17.58 -7.23 -10.21
N CYS A 95 16.30 -7.46 -9.95
CA CYS A 95 15.57 -8.60 -10.52
C CYS A 95 15.67 -8.62 -12.06
N GLU A 96 15.45 -7.47 -12.70
CA GLU A 96 15.54 -7.31 -14.16
C GLU A 96 16.97 -7.61 -14.67
N GLU A 97 18.00 -7.09 -14.00
CA GLU A 97 19.41 -7.33 -14.32
C GLU A 97 19.78 -8.83 -14.24
N HIS A 98 19.17 -9.57 -13.31
CA HIS A 98 19.31 -11.02 -13.16
C HIS A 98 18.33 -11.84 -14.04
N LYS A 99 17.55 -11.18 -14.91
CA LYS A 99 16.54 -11.82 -15.77
C LYS A 99 15.45 -12.57 -15.01
N ILE A 100 15.17 -12.14 -13.80
CA ILE A 100 14.10 -12.64 -12.95
C ILE A 100 12.95 -11.64 -13.02
N LYS A 101 11.75 -12.06 -13.43
CA LYS A 101 10.61 -11.14 -13.50
C LYS A 101 10.17 -10.71 -12.11
N PHE A 102 10.21 -9.42 -11.83
CA PHE A 102 9.57 -8.84 -10.66
C PHE A 102 8.06 -8.75 -10.91
N ILE A 103 7.23 -9.41 -10.06
CA ILE A 103 5.77 -9.37 -10.16
C ILE A 103 5.26 -8.13 -9.40
N GLY A 104 5.25 -7.01 -10.09
CA GLY A 104 4.91 -5.70 -9.54
C GLY A 104 5.31 -4.60 -10.51
N ALA A 105 5.30 -3.36 -10.02
CA ALA A 105 5.66 -2.20 -10.80
C ALA A 105 7.15 -2.16 -11.15
N SER A 106 7.49 -1.58 -12.29
CA SER A 106 8.88 -1.38 -12.69
C SER A 106 9.63 -0.40 -11.78
N CYS A 107 10.95 -0.45 -11.79
CA CYS A 107 11.81 0.49 -11.06
C CYS A 107 11.43 1.96 -11.33
N SER A 108 11.13 2.32 -12.59
CA SER A 108 10.74 3.69 -12.94
C SER A 108 9.40 4.10 -12.34
N MET A 109 8.40 3.20 -12.35
CA MET A 109 7.08 3.46 -11.77
C MET A 109 7.15 3.60 -10.25
N ILE A 110 7.93 2.74 -9.57
CA ILE A 110 8.14 2.82 -8.13
C ILE A 110 8.78 4.16 -7.75
N ASN A 111 9.83 4.58 -8.46
CA ASN A 111 10.48 5.86 -8.21
C ASN A 111 9.53 7.05 -8.46
N GLN A 112 8.78 7.01 -9.57
CA GLN A 112 7.88 8.10 -9.95
C GLN A 112 6.74 8.29 -8.95
N MET A 113 6.19 7.19 -8.42
CA MET A 113 5.07 7.24 -7.48
C MET A 113 5.51 7.27 -6.01
N GLY A 114 6.73 6.86 -5.70
CA GLY A 114 7.28 6.87 -4.35
C GLY A 114 7.68 8.27 -3.85
N ASP A 115 8.00 9.18 -4.75
CA ASP A 115 8.23 10.60 -4.40
C ASP A 115 6.93 11.39 -4.44
N LYS A 116 6.51 11.94 -3.30
CA LYS A 116 5.20 12.63 -3.14
C LYS A 116 5.03 13.81 -4.11
N ALA A 117 6.08 14.58 -4.35
CA ALA A 117 6.01 15.75 -5.22
C ALA A 117 5.89 15.31 -6.69
N SER A 118 6.70 14.34 -7.10
CA SER A 118 6.65 13.73 -8.44
C SER A 118 5.29 13.07 -8.71
N ALA A 119 4.78 12.29 -7.75
CA ALA A 119 3.47 11.64 -7.85
C ALA A 119 2.35 12.67 -8.02
N LYS A 120 2.33 13.73 -7.18
CA LYS A 120 1.34 14.81 -7.26
C LYS A 120 1.39 15.55 -8.61
N ALA A 121 2.60 15.87 -9.10
CA ALA A 121 2.78 16.51 -10.40
C ALA A 121 2.30 15.61 -11.55
N THR A 122 2.66 14.33 -11.52
CA THR A 122 2.22 13.33 -12.49
C THR A 122 0.70 13.18 -12.52
N MET A 123 0.06 13.11 -11.35
CA MET A 123 -1.39 12.98 -11.25
C MET A 123 -2.10 14.26 -11.73
N LYS A 124 -1.56 15.44 -11.41
CA LYS A 124 -2.06 16.72 -11.95
C LYS A 124 -1.98 16.74 -13.47
N ALA A 125 -0.86 16.30 -14.06
CA ALA A 125 -0.69 16.19 -15.52
C ALA A 125 -1.66 15.19 -16.15
N ALA A 126 -1.99 14.09 -15.46
CA ALA A 126 -3.02 13.14 -15.87
C ALA A 126 -4.46 13.68 -15.72
N GLY A 127 -4.63 14.88 -15.13
CA GLY A 127 -5.94 15.49 -14.88
C GLY A 127 -6.70 14.84 -13.72
N VAL A 128 -5.99 14.21 -12.78
CA VAL A 128 -6.55 13.71 -11.51
C VAL A 128 -6.59 14.86 -10.51
N PRO A 129 -7.70 15.08 -9.80
CA PRO A 129 -7.78 16.12 -8.78
C PRO A 129 -6.73 15.90 -7.68
N THR A 130 -5.95 16.90 -7.38
CA THR A 130 -4.97 16.89 -6.28
C THR A 130 -5.37 17.91 -5.22
N ILE A 131 -4.98 17.68 -3.97
CA ILE A 131 -5.26 18.64 -2.90
C ILE A 131 -4.67 20.00 -3.30
N PRO A 132 -5.48 21.07 -3.34
CA PRO A 132 -4.98 22.43 -3.62
C PRO A 132 -3.87 22.78 -2.62
N GLY A 133 -2.77 23.34 -3.11
CA GLY A 133 -1.61 23.62 -2.28
C GLY A 133 -0.61 24.53 -2.99
N SER A 134 0.41 24.96 -2.26
CA SER A 134 1.51 25.75 -2.81
C SER A 134 2.21 25.01 -3.96
N GLU A 135 2.65 25.77 -4.97
CA GLU A 135 3.42 25.22 -6.12
C GLU A 135 4.89 24.97 -5.79
N GLY A 136 5.20 24.64 -4.57
CA GLY A 136 6.55 24.40 -4.08
C GLY A 136 6.69 24.75 -2.62
N LEU A 137 7.93 25.01 -2.23
CA LEU A 137 8.27 25.45 -0.88
C LEU A 137 7.82 26.88 -0.67
N LEU A 138 7.45 27.19 0.56
CA LEU A 138 7.09 28.53 0.99
C LEU A 138 8.36 29.25 1.45
N ASP A 139 8.66 30.38 0.82
CA ASP A 139 9.84 31.18 1.15
C ASP A 139 9.63 32.04 2.41
N SER A 140 8.39 32.41 2.71
CA SER A 140 8.08 33.32 3.82
C SER A 140 6.69 33.14 4.38
N LEU A 141 6.50 33.61 5.63
CA LEU A 141 5.19 33.73 6.26
C LEU A 141 4.21 34.59 5.44
N LYS A 142 4.72 35.66 4.77
CA LYS A 142 3.90 36.56 3.94
C LYS A 142 3.33 35.79 2.72
N GLU A 143 4.13 34.98 2.09
CA GLU A 143 3.69 34.10 0.99
C GLU A 143 2.67 33.06 1.49
N ALA A 144 2.96 32.43 2.63
CA ALA A 144 2.03 31.49 3.27
C ALA A 144 0.66 32.14 3.53
N ALA A 145 0.64 33.39 4.03
CA ALA A 145 -0.58 34.13 4.27
C ALA A 145 -1.36 34.44 2.98
N SER A 146 -0.65 34.76 1.90
CA SER A 146 -1.26 35.04 0.58
C SER A 146 -1.94 33.76 0.02
N ILE A 147 -1.25 32.66 0.07
CA ILE A 147 -1.74 31.36 -0.41
C ILE A 147 -2.92 30.87 0.46
N ALA A 148 -2.82 31.00 1.79
CA ALA A 148 -3.90 30.64 2.70
C ALA A 148 -5.17 31.47 2.44
N LYS A 149 -5.02 32.73 2.08
CA LYS A 149 -6.15 33.60 1.70
C LYS A 149 -6.79 33.17 0.39
N GLU A 150 -5.99 32.75 -0.59
CA GLU A 150 -6.46 32.25 -1.89
C GLU A 150 -7.27 30.95 -1.75
N PHE A 151 -6.75 29.97 -1.00
CA PHE A 151 -7.42 28.69 -0.79
C PHE A 151 -8.57 28.75 0.21
N GLY A 152 -8.62 29.81 1.02
CA GLY A 152 -9.52 29.92 2.18
C GLY A 152 -9.10 28.96 3.31
N TYR A 153 -9.37 29.35 4.55
CA TYR A 153 -9.16 28.49 5.72
C TYR A 153 -10.22 27.39 5.81
N PRO A 154 -9.94 26.25 6.44
CA PRO A 154 -8.66 25.88 7.07
C PRO A 154 -7.60 25.41 6.05
N VAL A 155 -6.32 25.57 6.44
CA VAL A 155 -5.16 25.10 5.68
C VAL A 155 -4.25 24.25 6.56
N MET A 156 -3.41 23.41 5.93
CA MET A 156 -2.43 22.57 6.59
C MET A 156 -1.02 23.02 6.17
N LEU A 157 -0.22 23.45 7.13
CA LEU A 157 1.23 23.62 6.96
C LEU A 157 1.91 22.26 7.12
N LYS A 158 2.84 21.94 6.23
CA LYS A 158 3.58 20.67 6.24
C LYS A 158 5.06 20.90 5.99
N ALA A 159 5.90 20.25 6.79
CA ALA A 159 7.33 20.16 6.51
C ALA A 159 7.61 19.16 5.38
N THR A 160 8.58 19.45 4.53
CA THR A 160 8.99 18.55 3.43
C THR A 160 9.59 17.24 3.92
N ALA A 161 10.32 17.29 5.02
CA ALA A 161 10.96 16.15 5.66
C ALA A 161 10.07 15.51 6.76
N GLY A 162 8.75 15.74 6.74
CA GLY A 162 7.82 15.29 7.76
C GLY A 162 7.34 13.85 7.55
N GLY A 163 7.13 13.14 8.66
CA GLY A 163 6.49 11.83 8.70
C GLY A 163 5.82 11.59 10.05
N GLY A 164 4.80 10.71 10.12
CA GLY A 164 4.10 10.40 11.36
C GLY A 164 3.42 11.58 12.06
N GLY A 165 3.01 12.62 11.29
CA GLY A 165 2.33 13.82 11.82
C GLY A 165 3.25 14.89 12.40
N LYS A 166 4.57 14.68 12.46
CA LYS A 166 5.54 15.70 12.89
C LYS A 166 5.76 16.74 11.79
N GLY A 167 5.90 18.01 12.19
CA GLY A 167 6.04 19.11 11.24
C GLY A 167 4.76 19.46 10.49
N MET A 168 3.59 19.07 11.00
CA MET A 168 2.28 19.37 10.42
C MET A 168 1.47 20.23 11.40
N ARG A 169 0.84 21.29 10.91
CA ARG A 169 -0.05 22.17 11.71
C ARG A 169 -1.29 22.56 10.92
N ALA A 170 -2.45 22.22 11.46
CA ALA A 170 -3.72 22.76 10.96
C ALA A 170 -3.86 24.23 11.40
N VAL A 171 -4.29 25.07 10.48
CA VAL A 171 -4.53 26.49 10.69
C VAL A 171 -5.96 26.79 10.31
N TRP A 172 -6.79 27.11 11.29
CA TRP A 172 -8.23 27.29 11.10
C TRP A 172 -8.59 28.74 10.75
N LYS A 173 -7.76 29.69 11.20
CA LYS A 173 -7.98 31.12 11.01
C LYS A 173 -6.67 31.84 10.73
N ALA A 174 -6.78 33.05 10.14
CA ALA A 174 -5.62 33.82 9.75
C ALA A 174 -4.70 34.23 10.92
N ASP A 175 -5.26 34.49 12.08
CA ASP A 175 -4.55 34.90 13.30
C ASP A 175 -3.72 33.76 13.92
N GLU A 176 -3.99 32.51 13.55
CA GLU A 176 -3.24 31.33 14.01
C GLU A 176 -2.00 31.04 13.14
N LEU A 177 -1.93 31.61 11.93
CA LEU A 177 -0.95 31.19 10.90
C LEU A 177 0.50 31.43 11.34
N GLU A 178 0.81 32.59 11.93
CA GLU A 178 2.17 32.92 12.35
C GLU A 178 2.70 31.95 13.40
N LYS A 179 1.92 31.72 14.46
CA LYS A 179 2.27 30.75 15.52
C LYS A 179 2.44 29.32 14.99
N ALA A 180 1.56 28.91 14.08
CA ALA A 180 1.62 27.59 13.45
C ALA A 180 2.86 27.46 12.56
N TRP A 181 3.21 28.49 11.80
CA TRP A 181 4.39 28.56 10.95
C TRP A 181 5.69 28.38 11.76
N GLU A 182 5.85 29.17 12.81
CA GLU A 182 7.04 29.09 13.67
C GLU A 182 7.17 27.72 14.35
N SER A 183 6.07 27.26 14.95
CA SER A 183 6.05 25.97 15.65
C SER A 183 6.36 24.78 14.70
N ALA A 184 5.77 24.77 13.51
CA ALA A 184 5.99 23.68 12.54
C ALA A 184 7.45 23.65 12.04
N ARG A 185 8.03 24.81 11.75
CA ARG A 185 9.43 24.95 11.33
C ARG A 185 10.41 24.52 12.41
N GLN A 186 10.19 24.95 13.66
CA GLN A 186 11.06 24.56 14.80
C GLN A 186 11.03 23.03 15.01
N GLU A 187 9.84 22.42 14.99
CA GLU A 187 9.70 20.98 15.13
C GLU A 187 10.38 20.23 13.98
N ALA A 188 10.18 20.68 12.74
CA ALA A 188 10.78 20.06 11.57
C ALA A 188 12.32 20.16 11.59
N LYS A 189 12.85 21.33 11.96
CA LYS A 189 14.29 21.53 12.10
C LYS A 189 14.91 20.64 13.18
N ALA A 190 14.23 20.54 14.32
CA ALA A 190 14.69 19.71 15.44
C ALA A 190 14.62 18.20 15.11
N ALA A 191 13.55 17.74 14.44
CA ALA A 191 13.33 16.33 14.16
C ALA A 191 14.07 15.82 12.92
N PHE A 192 14.21 16.66 11.88
CA PHE A 192 14.66 16.26 10.55
C PHE A 192 15.84 17.08 10.00
N GLY A 193 16.28 18.12 10.71
CA GLY A 193 17.35 19.02 10.25
C GLY A 193 16.95 19.95 9.09
N ASN A 194 15.71 19.91 8.64
CA ASN A 194 15.16 20.68 7.53
C ASN A 194 13.85 21.36 7.95
N ASP A 195 13.75 22.66 7.78
CA ASP A 195 12.60 23.47 8.14
C ASP A 195 11.80 24.02 6.94
N ALA A 196 12.07 23.48 5.74
CA ALA A 196 11.34 23.84 4.54
C ALA A 196 9.88 23.38 4.63
N MET A 197 8.96 24.30 4.32
CA MET A 197 7.53 24.12 4.47
C MET A 197 6.80 24.27 3.14
N TYR A 198 5.66 23.59 3.02
CA TYR A 198 4.64 23.81 2.01
C TYR A 198 3.26 23.87 2.66
N MET A 199 2.27 24.30 1.93
CA MET A 199 0.90 24.43 2.41
C MET A 199 -0.07 23.68 1.52
N GLU A 200 -1.07 23.08 2.12
CA GLU A 200 -2.20 22.48 1.41
C GLU A 200 -3.52 22.88 2.05
N LYS A 201 -4.60 22.86 1.27
CA LYS A 201 -5.95 22.97 1.80
C LYS A 201 -6.19 21.83 2.81
N LEU A 202 -6.67 22.15 4.01
CA LEU A 202 -7.11 21.13 4.95
C LEU A 202 -8.45 20.57 4.49
N ILE A 203 -8.48 19.26 4.27
CA ILE A 203 -9.71 18.54 3.96
C ILE A 203 -10.39 18.19 5.28
N GLU A 204 -11.57 18.73 5.49
CA GLU A 204 -12.34 18.52 6.73
C GLU A 204 -13.10 17.19 6.68
N GLU A 205 -13.09 16.46 7.79
CA GLU A 205 -13.79 15.18 7.94
C GLU A 205 -13.56 14.23 6.76
N PRO A 206 -12.30 14.03 6.33
CA PRO A 206 -12.02 13.28 5.12
C PRO A 206 -12.37 11.82 5.30
N ARG A 207 -12.94 11.22 4.26
CA ARG A 207 -12.98 9.79 4.08
C ARG A 207 -11.75 9.35 3.30
N HIS A 208 -11.13 8.26 3.75
CA HIS A 208 -10.05 7.62 3.03
C HIS A 208 -10.65 6.55 2.11
N ILE A 209 -10.82 6.90 0.86
CA ILE A 209 -11.36 6.01 -0.18
C ILE A 209 -10.26 5.71 -1.19
N GLU A 210 -10.11 4.46 -1.52
CA GLU A 210 -9.09 4.02 -2.45
C GLU A 210 -9.68 3.22 -3.62
N ILE A 211 -9.05 3.30 -4.78
CA ILE A 211 -9.46 2.59 -5.99
C ILE A 211 -8.41 1.53 -6.34
N GLN A 212 -8.83 0.27 -6.34
CA GLN A 212 -7.99 -0.82 -6.82
C GLN A 212 -7.87 -0.76 -8.35
N ILE A 213 -6.66 -0.76 -8.85
CA ILE A 213 -6.38 -0.82 -10.29
C ILE A 213 -5.55 -2.06 -10.65
N VAL A 214 -5.65 -2.46 -11.91
CA VAL A 214 -4.73 -3.40 -12.57
C VAL A 214 -4.42 -2.83 -13.96
N GLY A 215 -3.15 -2.82 -14.31
CA GLY A 215 -2.67 -2.42 -15.63
C GLY A 215 -1.79 -3.49 -16.26
N ASP A 216 -1.68 -3.51 -17.58
CA ASP A 216 -0.84 -4.45 -18.32
C ASP A 216 0.25 -3.74 -19.17
N SER A 217 1.16 -4.53 -19.72
CA SER A 217 2.28 -4.05 -20.52
C SER A 217 1.87 -3.31 -21.82
N THR A 218 0.59 -3.35 -22.22
CA THR A 218 0.08 -2.59 -23.36
C THR A 218 -0.30 -1.16 -23.00
N GLY A 219 -0.21 -0.81 -21.71
CA GLY A 219 -0.61 0.49 -21.17
C GLY A 219 -2.11 0.63 -20.92
N LYS A 220 -2.86 -0.46 -20.96
CA LYS A 220 -4.28 -0.48 -20.59
C LYS A 220 -4.44 -0.78 -19.11
N ALA A 221 -5.43 -0.15 -18.49
CA ALA A 221 -5.78 -0.37 -17.10
C ALA A 221 -7.29 -0.53 -16.90
N CYS A 222 -7.67 -1.18 -15.81
CA CYS A 222 -9.05 -1.21 -15.33
C CYS A 222 -9.07 -0.94 -13.81
N HIS A 223 -10.23 -0.49 -13.31
CA HIS A 223 -10.45 -0.39 -11.85
C HIS A 223 -11.36 -1.52 -11.38
N LEU A 224 -11.11 -1.98 -10.17
CA LEU A 224 -11.85 -3.05 -9.51
C LEU A 224 -12.70 -2.51 -8.35
N SER A 225 -13.26 -1.32 -8.52
CA SER A 225 -14.04 -0.58 -7.53
C SER A 225 -13.21 -0.02 -6.36
N GLU A 226 -13.92 0.50 -5.37
CA GLU A 226 -13.33 1.17 -4.21
C GLU A 226 -13.31 0.30 -2.98
N ARG A 227 -12.46 0.75 -2.02
CA ARG A 227 -12.51 0.37 -0.60
C ARG A 227 -12.57 1.63 0.26
N ASP A 228 -13.33 1.58 1.35
CA ASP A 228 -13.35 2.61 2.39
C ASP A 228 -12.42 2.18 3.53
N CYS A 229 -11.37 2.93 3.73
CA CYS A 229 -10.34 2.68 4.72
C CYS A 229 -10.30 3.77 5.80
N SER A 230 -11.44 4.41 6.06
CA SER A 230 -11.53 5.56 6.99
C SER A 230 -11.38 5.17 8.46
N ILE A 231 -11.65 3.90 8.82
CA ILE A 231 -11.50 3.42 10.20
C ILE A 231 -10.05 3.10 10.48
N GLN A 232 -9.37 4.03 11.14
CA GLN A 232 -7.94 3.99 11.39
C GLN A 232 -7.62 4.30 12.85
N ARG A 233 -6.49 3.78 13.34
CA ARG A 233 -5.90 4.18 14.62
C ARG A 233 -4.47 4.64 14.36
N ARG A 234 -4.13 5.88 14.72
CA ARG A 234 -2.80 6.47 14.49
C ARG A 234 -2.33 6.34 13.03
N HIS A 235 -3.23 6.60 12.07
CA HIS A 235 -3.02 6.46 10.63
C HIS A 235 -2.80 5.02 10.13
N GLN A 236 -3.08 4.01 10.94
CA GLN A 236 -3.10 2.61 10.54
C GLN A 236 -4.52 2.15 10.29
N LYS A 237 -4.78 1.58 9.12
CA LYS A 237 -6.06 0.98 8.75
C LYS A 237 -6.36 -0.18 9.70
N LEU A 238 -7.57 -0.27 10.24
CA LEU A 238 -8.02 -1.31 11.17
C LEU A 238 -9.18 -2.12 10.61
N THR A 239 -10.08 -1.42 9.92
CA THR A 239 -11.27 -2.02 9.30
C THR A 239 -11.47 -1.37 7.96
N GLU A 240 -11.63 -2.19 6.95
CA GLU A 240 -11.88 -1.77 5.57
C GLU A 240 -13.21 -2.34 5.09
N GLU A 241 -13.90 -1.57 4.26
CA GLU A 241 -15.27 -1.88 3.81
C GLU A 241 -15.40 -1.64 2.30
N THR A 242 -16.11 -2.52 1.62
CA THR A 242 -16.49 -2.34 0.22
C THR A 242 -17.88 -2.93 -0.07
N PRO A 243 -18.76 -2.22 -0.82
CA PRO A 243 -18.62 -0.84 -1.24
C PRO A 243 -18.70 0.13 -0.06
N SER A 244 -18.09 1.30 -0.20
CA SER A 244 -18.21 2.37 0.81
C SER A 244 -19.65 2.86 0.91
N PRO A 245 -20.23 2.95 2.12
CA PRO A 245 -21.57 3.49 2.32
C PRO A 245 -21.68 4.98 1.99
N PHE A 246 -20.54 5.67 1.92
CA PHE A 246 -20.49 7.09 1.55
C PHE A 246 -20.56 7.32 0.04
N MET A 247 -20.20 6.31 -0.76
CA MET A 247 -20.10 6.41 -2.22
C MET A 247 -21.46 6.39 -2.91
N THR A 248 -21.61 7.27 -3.90
CA THR A 248 -22.68 7.17 -4.90
C THR A 248 -22.15 6.54 -6.19
N ASN A 249 -23.03 5.99 -7.03
CA ASN A 249 -22.60 5.45 -8.33
C ASN A 249 -21.91 6.49 -9.21
N THR A 250 -22.34 7.76 -9.14
CA THR A 250 -21.72 8.87 -9.87
C THR A 250 -20.31 9.14 -9.37
N LEU A 251 -20.10 9.18 -8.05
CA LEU A 251 -18.77 9.39 -7.45
C LEU A 251 -17.84 8.22 -7.75
N ARG A 252 -18.33 6.98 -7.59
CA ARG A 252 -17.59 5.74 -7.93
C ARG A 252 -17.09 5.77 -9.35
N LYS A 253 -17.96 6.13 -10.30
CA LYS A 253 -17.56 6.26 -11.70
C LYS A 253 -16.48 7.33 -11.90
N LYS A 254 -16.66 8.52 -11.33
CA LYS A 254 -15.68 9.62 -11.47
C LYS A 254 -14.33 9.25 -10.90
N MET A 255 -14.28 8.65 -9.71
CA MET A 255 -13.03 8.22 -9.07
C MET A 255 -12.38 7.06 -9.82
N GLY A 256 -13.17 6.08 -10.25
CA GLY A 256 -12.68 4.96 -11.06
C GLY A 256 -12.09 5.43 -12.40
N ASP A 257 -12.78 6.30 -13.11
CA ASP A 257 -12.30 6.87 -14.38
C ASP A 257 -10.99 7.67 -14.15
N ALA A 258 -10.90 8.43 -13.07
CA ALA A 258 -9.69 9.19 -12.71
C ALA A 258 -8.52 8.25 -12.39
N ALA A 259 -8.77 7.17 -11.66
CA ALA A 259 -7.75 6.17 -11.32
C ALA A 259 -7.25 5.42 -12.58
N VAL A 260 -8.14 5.02 -13.48
CA VAL A 260 -7.76 4.39 -14.75
C VAL A 260 -6.93 5.35 -15.60
N LYS A 261 -7.38 6.59 -15.75
CA LYS A 261 -6.66 7.62 -16.51
C LYS A 261 -5.25 7.86 -15.95
N ALA A 262 -5.10 7.87 -14.63
CA ALA A 262 -3.79 7.97 -13.97
C ALA A 262 -2.90 6.77 -14.30
N ALA A 263 -3.43 5.55 -14.16
CA ALA A 263 -2.70 4.32 -14.42
C ALA A 263 -2.26 4.22 -15.90
N GLU A 264 -3.14 4.56 -16.84
CA GLU A 264 -2.82 4.57 -18.26
C GLU A 264 -1.78 5.65 -18.63
N HIS A 265 -1.86 6.83 -17.99
CA HIS A 265 -0.92 7.93 -18.20
C HIS A 265 0.51 7.52 -17.86
N ILE A 266 0.72 6.80 -16.75
CA ILE A 266 2.03 6.29 -16.35
C ILE A 266 2.35 4.91 -16.94
N LYS A 267 1.46 4.34 -17.76
CA LYS A 267 1.57 2.98 -18.33
C LYS A 267 1.81 1.92 -17.23
N TYR A 268 1.01 2.01 -16.17
CA TYR A 268 1.17 1.15 -15.00
C TYR A 268 1.02 -0.33 -15.35
N GLU A 269 1.92 -1.17 -14.85
CA GLU A 269 1.88 -2.63 -14.98
C GLU A 269 1.77 -3.28 -13.59
N GLY A 270 0.83 -4.20 -13.43
CA GLY A 270 0.58 -4.94 -12.19
C GLY A 270 -0.66 -4.43 -11.44
N ALA A 271 -0.85 -4.93 -10.23
CA ALA A 271 -1.87 -4.44 -9.30
C ALA A 271 -1.33 -3.24 -8.53
N GLY A 272 -2.15 -2.21 -8.39
CA GLY A 272 -1.84 -1.02 -7.63
C GLY A 272 -3.11 -0.40 -7.06
N THR A 273 -2.94 0.55 -6.16
CA THR A 273 -4.07 1.24 -5.52
C THR A 273 -3.81 2.74 -5.53
N ILE A 274 -4.83 3.50 -5.94
CA ILE A 274 -4.78 4.96 -5.87
C ILE A 274 -5.67 5.39 -4.72
N GLU A 275 -5.06 6.03 -3.74
CA GLU A 275 -5.70 6.52 -2.53
C GLU A 275 -6.14 7.97 -2.67
N PHE A 276 -7.35 8.25 -2.19
CA PHE A 276 -7.97 9.57 -2.25
C PHE A 276 -8.50 9.99 -0.88
N LEU A 277 -8.43 11.29 -0.61
CA LEU A 277 -9.24 11.91 0.42
C LEU A 277 -10.53 12.43 -0.21
N VAL A 278 -11.67 12.07 0.37
CA VAL A 278 -12.99 12.51 -0.09
C VAL A 278 -13.62 13.37 1.00
N ASP A 279 -13.94 14.63 0.67
CA ASP A 279 -14.55 15.55 1.61
C ASP A 279 -16.06 15.29 1.83
N LYS A 280 -16.66 15.99 2.80
CA LYS A 280 -18.09 15.91 3.10
C LYS A 280 -19.01 16.33 1.94
N HIS A 281 -18.48 17.05 0.96
CA HIS A 281 -19.19 17.47 -0.25
C HIS A 281 -19.01 16.52 -1.42
N ARG A 282 -18.28 15.39 -1.19
CA ARG A 282 -17.92 14.37 -2.20
C ARG A 282 -16.97 14.87 -3.30
N ASN A 283 -16.16 15.88 -3.00
CA ASN A 283 -14.97 16.17 -3.80
C ASN A 283 -13.87 15.19 -3.38
N PHE A 284 -13.09 14.74 -4.34
CA PHE A 284 -12.02 13.77 -4.08
C PHE A 284 -10.68 14.32 -4.57
N TYR A 285 -9.62 13.97 -3.84
CA TYR A 285 -8.28 14.47 -4.08
C TYR A 285 -7.29 13.34 -3.93
N PHE A 286 -6.38 13.22 -4.90
CA PHE A 286 -5.28 12.26 -4.86
C PHE A 286 -4.44 12.46 -3.59
N MET A 287 -4.17 11.39 -2.89
CA MET A 287 -3.31 11.35 -1.72
C MET A 287 -1.98 10.67 -2.05
N GLU A 288 -2.03 9.42 -2.47
CA GLU A 288 -0.87 8.63 -2.86
C GLU A 288 -1.24 7.45 -3.75
N MET A 289 -0.23 6.79 -4.31
CA MET A 289 -0.40 5.55 -5.04
C MET A 289 0.50 4.48 -4.45
N ASN A 290 -0.09 3.35 -4.09
CA ASN A 290 0.65 2.15 -3.71
C ASN A 290 0.89 1.30 -4.94
N THR A 291 2.17 1.09 -5.28
CA THR A 291 2.60 0.37 -6.48
C THR A 291 2.72 -1.14 -6.26
N ARG A 292 1.84 -1.69 -5.44
CA ARG A 292 1.80 -3.08 -4.98
C ARG A 292 0.39 -3.54 -4.65
N ILE A 293 0.25 -4.82 -4.36
CA ILE A 293 -0.94 -5.35 -3.68
C ILE A 293 -1.04 -4.78 -2.26
N GLN A 294 -2.23 -4.63 -1.73
CA GLN A 294 -2.46 -4.18 -0.35
C GLN A 294 -3.04 -5.29 0.52
N VAL A 295 -2.97 -5.11 1.87
CA VAL A 295 -3.52 -6.06 2.85
C VAL A 295 -5.00 -6.31 2.55
N GLU A 296 -5.76 -5.24 2.32
CA GLU A 296 -7.20 -5.18 2.15
C GLU A 296 -7.73 -5.62 0.76
N HIS A 297 -6.86 -6.21 -0.10
CA HIS A 297 -7.31 -6.76 -1.39
C HIS A 297 -8.41 -7.83 -1.28
N PRO A 298 -8.50 -8.63 -0.18
CA PRO A 298 -9.50 -9.67 -0.05
C PRO A 298 -10.93 -9.18 -0.13
N ILE A 299 -11.26 -8.00 0.41
CA ILE A 299 -12.63 -7.48 0.31
C ILE A 299 -13.02 -7.12 -1.12
N THR A 300 -12.08 -6.58 -1.90
CA THR A 300 -12.31 -6.36 -3.34
C THR A 300 -12.60 -7.67 -4.05
N GLU A 301 -11.79 -8.71 -3.82
CA GLU A 301 -11.98 -10.03 -4.42
C GLU A 301 -13.35 -10.62 -4.11
N GLN A 302 -13.83 -10.46 -2.85
CA GLN A 302 -15.12 -10.99 -2.41
C GLN A 302 -16.31 -10.31 -3.11
N VAL A 303 -16.27 -8.99 -3.30
CA VAL A 303 -17.43 -8.26 -3.85
C VAL A 303 -17.53 -8.29 -5.37
N ILE A 304 -16.46 -8.65 -6.07
CA ILE A 304 -16.43 -8.72 -7.55
C ILE A 304 -16.14 -10.13 -8.09
N GLU A 305 -15.90 -11.10 -7.19
CA GLU A 305 -15.55 -12.49 -7.54
C GLU A 305 -14.35 -12.57 -8.51
N PHE A 306 -13.24 -11.93 -8.12
CA PHE A 306 -12.05 -11.80 -8.94
C PHE A 306 -10.77 -12.09 -8.13
N ASP A 307 -9.90 -12.97 -8.62
CA ASP A 307 -8.60 -13.27 -7.97
C ASP A 307 -7.53 -12.29 -8.46
N LEU A 308 -7.21 -11.31 -7.61
CA LEU A 308 -6.28 -10.23 -7.94
C LEU A 308 -4.82 -10.72 -8.00
N ILE A 309 -4.43 -11.67 -7.15
CA ILE A 309 -3.08 -12.26 -7.18
C ILE A 309 -2.87 -13.06 -8.47
N ARG A 310 -3.89 -13.81 -8.90
CA ARG A 310 -3.87 -14.53 -10.18
C ARG A 310 -3.69 -13.58 -11.36
N GLU A 311 -4.41 -12.47 -11.35
CA GLU A 311 -4.30 -11.46 -12.40
C GLU A 311 -2.91 -10.79 -12.39
N GLN A 312 -2.36 -10.48 -11.21
CA GLN A 312 -0.99 -9.98 -11.07
C GLN A 312 0.03 -10.89 -11.74
N ILE A 313 -0.04 -12.20 -11.46
CA ILE A 313 0.86 -13.20 -12.01
C ILE A 313 0.70 -13.30 -13.54
N LYS A 314 -0.53 -13.29 -14.05
CA LYS A 314 -0.82 -13.32 -15.49
C LYS A 314 -0.27 -12.11 -16.23
N VAL A 315 -0.50 -10.92 -15.68
CA VAL A 315 0.01 -9.67 -16.26
C VAL A 315 1.53 -9.67 -16.29
N ALA A 316 2.16 -10.05 -15.19
CA ALA A 316 3.63 -10.16 -15.12
C ALA A 316 4.20 -11.19 -16.11
N ALA A 317 3.42 -12.22 -16.46
CA ALA A 317 3.75 -13.20 -17.49
C ALA A 317 3.46 -12.70 -18.93
N GLY A 318 3.15 -11.41 -19.10
CA GLY A 318 2.90 -10.78 -20.42
C GLY A 318 1.48 -10.97 -20.96
N GLN A 319 0.53 -11.46 -20.18
CA GLN A 319 -0.86 -11.54 -20.59
C GLN A 319 -1.54 -10.17 -20.43
N LYS A 320 -2.54 -9.93 -21.28
CA LYS A 320 -3.40 -8.75 -21.15
C LYS A 320 -4.31 -8.91 -19.92
N ILE A 321 -4.70 -7.78 -19.34
CA ILE A 321 -5.70 -7.78 -18.28
C ILE A 321 -6.99 -8.45 -18.72
N THR A 322 -7.54 -9.30 -17.85
CA THR A 322 -8.86 -9.89 -18.01
C THR A 322 -9.92 -9.09 -17.25
N GLY A 323 -9.48 -8.25 -16.34
CA GLY A 323 -10.32 -7.35 -15.56
C GLY A 323 -11.05 -6.34 -16.43
N LYS A 324 -12.20 -5.89 -15.91
CA LYS A 324 -13.07 -4.85 -16.49
C LYS A 324 -13.29 -3.78 -15.41
N HIS A 325 -14.04 -2.75 -15.74
CA HIS A 325 -14.54 -1.84 -14.70
C HIS A 325 -15.68 -2.53 -13.94
N TYR A 326 -15.36 -2.99 -12.71
CA TYR A 326 -16.33 -3.72 -11.90
C TYR A 326 -17.14 -2.78 -11.02
N LEU A 327 -18.41 -3.13 -10.87
CA LEU A 327 -19.26 -2.61 -9.81
C LEU A 327 -19.40 -3.68 -8.72
N PRO A 328 -19.34 -3.32 -7.43
CA PRO A 328 -19.53 -4.28 -6.35
C PRO A 328 -20.91 -4.94 -6.44
N ARG A 329 -20.95 -6.26 -6.31
CA ARG A 329 -22.21 -7.04 -6.31
C ARG A 329 -22.64 -7.45 -4.92
N LEU A 330 -21.68 -7.53 -4.02
CA LEU A 330 -21.81 -7.94 -2.62
C LEU A 330 -21.32 -6.83 -1.72
N HIS A 331 -21.30 -7.08 -0.44
CA HIS A 331 -20.72 -6.23 0.58
C HIS A 331 -19.73 -7.05 1.42
N SER A 332 -18.56 -6.49 1.71
CA SER A 332 -17.54 -7.15 2.51
C SER A 332 -16.87 -6.17 3.47
N ILE A 333 -16.57 -6.65 4.66
CA ILE A 333 -15.81 -5.92 5.68
C ILE A 333 -14.63 -6.79 6.08
N GLU A 334 -13.44 -6.19 6.12
CA GLU A 334 -12.22 -6.78 6.65
C GLU A 334 -11.89 -6.17 8.00
N CYS A 335 -11.47 -7.00 8.93
CA CYS A 335 -10.92 -6.58 10.21
C CYS A 335 -9.50 -7.12 10.34
N ARG A 336 -8.54 -6.26 10.61
CA ARG A 336 -7.16 -6.65 10.91
C ARG A 336 -7.04 -7.09 12.36
N ILE A 337 -6.68 -8.34 12.58
CA ILE A 337 -6.48 -8.88 13.92
C ILE A 337 -4.98 -8.90 14.22
N ASN A 338 -4.57 -8.02 15.11
CA ASN A 338 -3.18 -7.80 15.47
C ASN A 338 -2.85 -8.30 16.88
N ALA A 339 -1.61 -8.75 17.10
CA ALA A 339 -1.11 -9.08 18.43
C ALA A 339 -0.72 -7.80 19.18
N GLU A 340 -1.69 -7.17 19.81
CA GLU A 340 -1.56 -5.90 20.52
C GLU A 340 -2.17 -6.01 21.92
N ASP A 341 -1.63 -5.25 22.88
CA ASP A 341 -2.13 -5.18 24.25
C ASP A 341 -3.01 -3.93 24.41
N PRO A 342 -4.36 -4.09 24.45
CA PRO A 342 -5.28 -2.96 24.56
C PRO A 342 -5.19 -2.21 25.91
N LEU A 343 -4.71 -2.87 26.96
CA LEU A 343 -4.55 -2.24 28.27
C LEU A 343 -3.29 -1.36 28.35
N ASN A 344 -2.34 -1.59 27.45
CA ASN A 344 -1.10 -0.85 27.36
C ASN A 344 -1.01 -0.07 26.02
N ASP A 345 -2.05 0.67 25.69
CA ASP A 345 -2.12 1.59 24.56
C ASP A 345 -1.86 0.88 23.20
N PHE A 346 -2.35 -0.35 23.08
CA PHE A 346 -2.22 -1.20 21.89
C PHE A 346 -0.76 -1.38 21.43
N ARG A 347 0.19 -1.39 22.36
CA ARG A 347 1.56 -1.72 22.01
C ARG A 347 1.66 -3.16 21.49
N PRO A 348 2.62 -3.45 20.61
CA PRO A 348 2.89 -4.81 20.14
C PRO A 348 3.08 -5.79 21.31
N SER A 349 2.40 -6.93 21.24
CA SER A 349 2.44 -7.98 22.27
C SER A 349 2.77 -9.34 21.64
N PRO A 350 4.03 -9.54 21.22
CA PRO A 350 4.46 -10.82 20.64
C PRO A 350 4.49 -11.91 21.71
N GLY A 351 4.17 -13.14 21.32
CA GLY A 351 4.17 -14.28 22.23
C GLY A 351 3.76 -15.57 21.57
N VAL A 352 3.60 -16.62 22.38
CA VAL A 352 3.13 -17.93 21.94
C VAL A 352 1.61 -17.96 21.92
N ILE A 353 1.03 -18.40 20.79
CA ILE A 353 -0.41 -18.62 20.69
C ILE A 353 -0.75 -19.95 21.37
N THR A 354 -1.31 -19.88 22.56
CA THR A 354 -1.71 -21.06 23.34
C THR A 354 -3.06 -21.60 22.91
N ASN A 355 -3.97 -20.72 22.51
CA ASN A 355 -5.31 -21.06 22.02
C ASN A 355 -5.60 -20.24 20.77
N LEU A 356 -6.16 -20.90 19.76
CA LEU A 356 -6.59 -20.26 18.52
C LEU A 356 -7.99 -20.77 18.15
N HIS A 357 -8.93 -19.86 18.03
CA HIS A 357 -10.25 -20.11 17.48
C HIS A 357 -10.48 -19.20 16.29
N LEU A 358 -10.55 -19.79 15.10
CA LEU A 358 -10.87 -19.04 13.89
C LEU A 358 -12.38 -19.12 13.65
N PRO A 359 -13.05 -17.98 13.45
CA PRO A 359 -14.46 -17.97 13.09
C PRO A 359 -14.65 -18.69 11.76
N GLY A 360 -15.83 -19.26 11.55
CA GLY A 360 -16.16 -19.96 10.31
C GLY A 360 -17.64 -19.77 9.98
N GLY A 361 -18.04 -20.33 8.84
CA GLY A 361 -19.43 -20.27 8.36
C GLY A 361 -19.54 -19.60 6.99
N HIS A 362 -20.77 -19.52 6.49
CA HIS A 362 -21.02 -18.94 5.18
C HIS A 362 -20.66 -17.46 5.16
N GLY A 363 -19.90 -17.05 4.13
CA GLY A 363 -19.47 -15.66 3.94
C GLY A 363 -18.27 -15.22 4.79
N ILE A 364 -17.64 -16.12 5.55
CA ILE A 364 -16.43 -15.82 6.31
C ILE A 364 -15.20 -16.28 5.54
N ARG A 365 -14.29 -15.35 5.25
CA ARG A 365 -12.96 -15.60 4.72
C ARG A 365 -11.91 -15.27 5.78
N ILE A 366 -10.91 -16.11 5.91
CA ILE A 366 -9.79 -15.89 6.82
C ILE A 366 -8.50 -16.06 6.04
N ASP A 367 -7.73 -14.98 5.97
CA ASP A 367 -6.36 -14.98 5.48
C ASP A 367 -5.43 -14.87 6.70
N THR A 368 -4.73 -15.96 7.01
CA THR A 368 -3.88 -16.06 8.19
C THR A 368 -2.70 -17.00 7.95
N HIS A 369 -1.63 -16.79 8.69
CA HIS A 369 -0.46 -17.68 8.75
C HIS A 369 -0.23 -18.23 10.17
N VAL A 370 -1.08 -17.84 11.12
CA VAL A 370 -0.91 -18.26 12.51
C VAL A 370 -1.47 -19.64 12.76
N SER A 371 -0.86 -20.35 13.71
CA SER A 371 -1.31 -21.65 14.20
C SER A 371 -1.05 -21.75 15.70
N VAL A 372 -1.67 -22.73 16.38
CA VAL A 372 -1.36 -23.03 17.79
C VAL A 372 0.12 -23.37 17.90
N SER A 373 0.77 -22.90 18.96
CA SER A 373 2.22 -23.01 19.23
C SER A 373 3.11 -22.19 18.29
N TYR A 374 2.54 -21.34 17.43
CA TYR A 374 3.31 -20.37 16.67
C TYR A 374 3.86 -19.28 17.60
N THR A 375 5.17 -19.04 17.54
CA THR A 375 5.88 -18.20 18.53
C THR A 375 6.18 -16.77 18.03
N HIS A 376 5.84 -16.45 16.79
CA HIS A 376 6.20 -15.18 16.17
C HIS A 376 4.99 -14.40 15.69
N LEU A 377 4.34 -13.70 16.60
CA LEU A 377 3.49 -12.59 16.25
C LEU A 377 4.33 -11.30 16.41
N ARG A 378 4.81 -10.77 15.32
CA ARG A 378 5.18 -9.35 15.28
C ARG A 378 3.91 -8.58 14.95
N ALA A 379 3.50 -7.66 15.80
CA ALA A 379 2.56 -6.64 15.43
C ALA A 379 3.29 -5.74 14.42
N HIS A 380 2.78 -5.70 13.21
CA HIS A 380 3.24 -4.84 12.11
C HIS A 380 4.75 -4.77 11.86
N GLU A 381 5.22 -5.46 10.84
CA GLU A 381 6.35 -5.04 10.05
C GLU A 381 5.86 -4.14 8.91
N THR A 382 5.18 -3.06 9.25
CA THR A 382 5.03 -1.92 8.39
C THR A 382 6.06 -0.91 8.85
N ASP A 383 7.27 -1.08 8.38
CA ASP A 383 8.18 0.05 8.31
C ASP A 383 7.61 0.97 7.22
N SER A 384 7.03 2.05 7.71
CA SER A 384 6.67 3.22 6.92
C SER A 384 7.94 3.93 6.48
#